data_3b6ed1d17acbfdb77c87ff692caca3a7
#
_entry.id   3b6ed1d17acbfdb77c87ff692caca3a7
#
_cell.length_a   1.000
_cell.length_b   1.000
_cell.length_c   1.000
_cell.angle_alpha   90.00
_cell.angle_beta   90.00
_cell.angle_gamma   90.00
#
_symmetry.space_group_name_H-M   'P 1'
#
loop_
_entity.id
_entity.type
_entity.pdbx_description
1 polymer ?
#
loop_
_entity_poly.entity_id
_entity_poly.type
_entity_poly.pdbx_seq_one_letter_code
_entity_poly.pdbx_strand_id
1 'polypeptide(L)'
;MDFSEIYNEAVIRAGSHEKLMELLPKPCSSDLLSKISDDRYLSTMARCIFRAGFVWRVVDNKWPNFEEVFLNFNPLAVAYLSDERLEEIATYKSIIRHPTKILATRTNAAYIIEKEHEYGSYANYIASWPSDRVVELWRQMKKEGSRLGGMTGPLVLRIIGKDTFLATNDVLVALKKYGYINCLLYTSDAADE
;
A
#
# COMPACT_ATOMS: atom_id res chain seq x y z
N MET A 1 -17.85 -25.75 1.60
CA MET A 1 -17.34 -25.54 2.97
C MET A 1 -17.72 -24.14 3.37
N ASP A 2 -18.29 -23.95 4.55
CA ASP A 2 -18.76 -22.63 4.98
C ASP A 2 -17.61 -21.90 5.71
N PHE A 3 -17.49 -20.59 5.52
CA PHE A 3 -16.50 -19.73 6.19
C PHE A 3 -16.60 -19.81 7.73
N SER A 4 -17.75 -20.23 8.24
CA SER A 4 -17.99 -20.43 9.68
C SER A 4 -16.97 -21.37 10.34
N GLU A 5 -16.42 -22.37 9.64
CA GLU A 5 -15.39 -23.26 10.20
C GLU A 5 -14.09 -22.50 10.50
N ILE A 6 -13.62 -21.68 9.54
CA ILE A 6 -12.43 -20.84 9.74
C ILE A 6 -12.66 -19.82 10.85
N TYR A 7 -13.85 -19.21 10.85
CA TYR A 7 -14.21 -18.23 11.85
C TYR A 7 -14.23 -18.83 13.27
N ASN A 8 -14.85 -19.99 13.44
CA ASN A 8 -14.92 -20.69 14.72
C ASN A 8 -13.52 -21.11 15.23
N GLU A 9 -12.66 -21.63 14.35
CA GLU A 9 -11.26 -21.90 14.72
C GLU A 9 -10.52 -20.63 15.17
N ALA A 10 -10.74 -19.50 14.49
CA ALA A 10 -10.13 -18.22 14.87
C ALA A 10 -10.62 -17.75 16.25
N VAL A 11 -11.93 -17.87 16.55
CA VAL A 11 -12.50 -17.54 17.85
C VAL A 11 -11.89 -18.41 18.96
N ILE A 12 -11.78 -19.73 18.73
CA ILE A 12 -11.16 -20.66 19.69
C ILE A 12 -9.71 -20.26 19.97
N ARG A 13 -8.92 -19.93 18.93
CA ARG A 13 -7.51 -19.50 19.08
C ARG A 13 -7.37 -18.17 19.78
N ALA A 14 -8.27 -17.22 19.53
CA ALA A 14 -8.29 -15.93 20.21
C ALA A 14 -8.76 -16.03 21.68
N GLY A 15 -9.49 -17.10 22.02
CA GLY A 15 -10.05 -17.35 23.33
C GLY A 15 -11.49 -16.84 23.51
N SER A 16 -11.95 -15.89 22.72
CA SER A 16 -13.35 -15.47 22.62
C SER A 16 -13.60 -14.67 21.34
N HIS A 17 -14.87 -14.45 21.00
CA HIS A 17 -15.29 -13.59 19.91
C HIS A 17 -14.80 -12.14 20.10
N GLU A 18 -14.96 -11.59 21.31
CA GLU A 18 -14.56 -10.21 21.64
C GLU A 18 -13.06 -10.03 21.43
N LYS A 19 -12.24 -10.96 21.91
CA LYS A 19 -10.78 -10.94 21.72
C LYS A 19 -10.39 -11.05 20.24
N LEU A 20 -11.10 -11.87 19.46
CA LEU A 20 -10.89 -11.93 18.02
C LEU A 20 -11.18 -10.57 17.38
N MET A 21 -12.30 -9.92 17.71
CA MET A 21 -12.67 -8.62 17.18
C MET A 21 -11.69 -7.51 17.57
N GLU A 22 -11.02 -7.60 18.72
CA GLU A 22 -9.94 -6.69 19.13
C GLU A 22 -8.67 -6.88 18.29
N LEU A 23 -8.37 -8.11 17.86
CA LEU A 23 -7.22 -8.42 17.02
C LEU A 23 -7.42 -8.02 15.55
N LEU A 24 -8.68 -7.93 15.09
CA LEU A 24 -8.97 -7.55 13.72
C LEU A 24 -8.72 -6.04 13.51
N PRO A 25 -8.09 -5.66 12.41
CA PRO A 25 -7.92 -4.24 12.10
C PRO A 25 -9.26 -3.58 11.86
N LYS A 26 -9.41 -2.37 12.37
CA LYS A 26 -10.62 -1.56 12.20
C LYS A 26 -10.41 -0.61 11.01
N PRO A 27 -11.15 -0.79 9.91
CA PRO A 27 -11.08 0.13 8.78
C PRO A 27 -11.55 1.53 9.17
N CYS A 28 -10.95 2.54 8.53
CA CYS A 28 -11.44 3.91 8.62
C CYS A 28 -12.71 4.08 7.78
N SER A 29 -13.60 4.94 8.22
CA SER A 29 -14.74 5.38 7.40
C SER A 29 -14.27 6.19 6.18
N SER A 30 -15.11 6.28 5.14
CA SER A 30 -14.81 7.11 3.96
C SER A 30 -14.53 8.57 4.34
N ASP A 31 -15.25 9.12 5.33
CA ASP A 31 -15.03 10.47 5.84
C ASP A 31 -13.67 10.67 6.51
N LEU A 32 -13.14 9.64 7.16
CA LEU A 32 -11.79 9.70 7.74
C LEU A 32 -10.72 9.55 6.65
N LEU A 33 -10.93 8.66 5.69
CA LEU A 33 -10.03 8.49 4.56
C LEU A 33 -9.90 9.76 3.73
N SER A 34 -11.01 10.46 3.45
CA SER A 34 -11.01 11.70 2.66
C SER A 34 -10.31 12.87 3.35
N LYS A 35 -10.07 12.80 4.66
CA LYS A 35 -9.36 13.83 5.45
C LYS A 35 -7.85 13.62 5.52
N ILE A 36 -7.35 12.48 5.08
CA ILE A 36 -5.91 12.22 5.00
C ILE A 36 -5.36 13.04 3.84
N SER A 37 -4.33 13.84 4.08
CA SER A 37 -3.72 14.67 3.04
C SER A 37 -2.97 13.83 2.00
N ASP A 38 -2.95 14.29 0.76
CA ASP A 38 -2.40 13.54 -0.38
C ASP A 38 -0.88 13.30 -0.26
N ASP A 39 -0.16 14.15 0.46
CA ASP A 39 1.25 13.95 0.82
C ASP A 39 1.44 12.70 1.70
N ARG A 40 0.51 12.39 2.58
CA ARG A 40 0.56 11.17 3.42
C ARG A 40 0.27 9.91 2.60
N TYR A 41 -0.57 10.01 1.58
CA TYR A 41 -0.74 8.92 0.61
C TYR A 41 0.56 8.67 -0.16
N LEU A 42 1.21 9.72 -0.68
CA LEU A 42 2.47 9.59 -1.41
C LEU A 42 3.60 9.03 -0.52
N SER A 43 3.73 9.54 0.71
CA SER A 43 4.68 9.04 1.70
C SER A 43 4.46 7.55 1.98
N THR A 44 3.21 7.12 2.17
CA THR A 44 2.88 5.72 2.42
C THR A 44 3.18 4.83 1.21
N MET A 45 2.87 5.27 -0.01
CA MET A 45 3.22 4.55 -1.25
C MET A 45 4.74 4.36 -1.35
N ALA A 46 5.50 5.45 -1.23
CA ALA A 46 6.95 5.40 -1.27
C ALA A 46 7.51 4.46 -0.19
N ARG A 47 7.01 4.54 1.05
CA ARG A 47 7.45 3.69 2.15
C ARG A 47 7.22 2.20 1.88
N CYS A 48 6.06 1.83 1.35
CA CYS A 48 5.76 0.45 0.96
C CYS A 48 6.66 -0.01 -0.19
N ILE A 49 6.88 0.83 -1.21
CA ILE A 49 7.78 0.53 -2.33
C ILE A 49 9.23 0.33 -1.83
N PHE A 50 9.72 1.20 -0.94
CA PHE A 50 11.08 1.06 -0.41
C PHE A 50 11.23 -0.14 0.53
N ARG A 51 10.18 -0.53 1.27
CA ARG A 51 10.17 -1.74 2.12
C ARG A 51 10.20 -3.04 1.31
N ALA A 52 9.67 -3.05 0.08
CA ALA A 52 9.71 -4.23 -0.78
C ALA A 52 11.17 -4.66 -1.05
N GLY A 53 11.52 -5.89 -0.69
CA GLY A 53 12.87 -6.43 -0.84
C GLY A 53 13.93 -5.88 0.14
N PHE A 54 13.53 -5.11 1.16
CA PHE A 54 14.43 -4.60 2.19
C PHE A 54 13.94 -4.95 3.59
N VAL A 55 14.87 -4.91 4.56
CA VAL A 55 14.51 -5.01 5.98
C VAL A 55 13.75 -3.73 6.38
N TRP A 56 12.50 -3.85 6.74
CA TRP A 56 11.60 -2.74 7.02
C TRP A 56 12.15 -1.75 8.04
N ARG A 57 12.75 -2.27 9.13
CA ARG A 57 13.38 -1.43 10.17
C ARG A 57 14.45 -0.50 9.60
N VAL A 58 15.23 -0.93 8.61
CA VAL A 58 16.26 -0.10 7.97
C VAL A 58 15.62 1.05 7.19
N VAL A 59 14.54 0.78 6.48
CA VAL A 59 13.76 1.81 5.76
C VAL A 59 13.17 2.80 6.75
N ASP A 60 12.53 2.30 7.81
CA ASP A 60 11.84 3.12 8.81
C ASP A 60 12.79 4.04 9.57
N ASN A 61 13.99 3.56 9.95
CA ASN A 61 15.00 4.37 10.62
C ASN A 61 15.51 5.52 9.74
N LYS A 62 15.44 5.37 8.42
CA LYS A 62 15.84 6.41 7.45
C LYS A 62 14.68 7.31 7.02
N TRP A 63 13.43 7.01 7.42
CA TRP A 63 12.26 7.69 6.91
C TRP A 63 12.25 9.21 7.11
N PRO A 64 12.72 9.77 8.24
CA PRO A 64 12.85 11.24 8.38
C PRO A 64 13.68 11.89 7.28
N ASN A 65 14.76 11.23 6.81
CA ASN A 65 15.56 11.76 5.71
C ASN A 65 14.83 11.66 4.36
N PHE A 66 13.94 10.66 4.18
CA PHE A 66 13.09 10.58 3.01
C PHE A 66 12.06 11.73 2.99
N GLU A 67 11.46 12.07 4.13
CA GLU A 67 10.54 13.21 4.24
C GLU A 67 11.25 14.51 3.83
N GLU A 68 12.48 14.74 4.29
CA GLU A 68 13.28 15.91 3.94
C GLU A 68 13.61 15.93 2.44
N VAL A 69 14.18 14.84 1.91
CA VAL A 69 14.67 14.74 0.53
C VAL A 69 13.54 14.87 -0.49
N PHE A 70 12.36 14.32 -0.17
CA PHE A 70 11.17 14.37 -1.02
C PHE A 70 10.20 15.50 -0.63
N LEU A 71 10.67 16.57 0.03
CA LEU A 71 9.91 17.80 0.29
C LEU A 71 8.59 17.50 1.05
N ASN A 72 8.69 16.69 2.10
CA ASN A 72 7.56 16.17 2.89
C ASN A 72 6.51 15.44 2.03
N PHE A 73 6.94 14.87 0.92
CA PHE A 73 6.09 14.19 -0.05
C PHE A 73 4.95 15.04 -0.61
N ASN A 74 5.12 16.37 -0.68
CA ASN A 74 4.15 17.21 -1.37
C ASN A 74 4.04 16.77 -2.83
N PRO A 75 2.84 16.31 -3.31
CA PRO A 75 2.73 15.69 -4.63
C PRO A 75 3.19 16.60 -5.76
N LEU A 76 2.81 17.88 -5.71
CA LEU A 76 3.19 18.84 -6.74
C LEU A 76 4.71 19.05 -6.77
N ALA A 77 5.33 19.28 -5.62
CA ALA A 77 6.75 19.49 -5.53
C ALA A 77 7.56 18.27 -5.99
N VAL A 78 7.11 17.04 -5.62
CA VAL A 78 7.77 15.80 -6.01
C VAL A 78 7.58 15.49 -7.49
N ALA A 79 6.41 15.72 -8.07
CA ALA A 79 6.13 15.48 -9.48
C ALA A 79 7.01 16.36 -10.40
N TYR A 80 7.37 17.57 -9.96
CA TYR A 80 8.21 18.51 -10.72
C TYR A 80 9.71 18.38 -10.44
N LEU A 81 10.16 17.36 -9.70
CA LEU A 81 11.61 17.09 -9.57
C LEU A 81 12.19 16.73 -10.94
N SER A 82 13.30 17.39 -11.32
CA SER A 82 14.00 17.11 -12.57
C SER A 82 14.72 15.76 -12.51
N ASP A 83 15.11 15.23 -13.68
CA ASP A 83 15.87 13.99 -13.77
C ASP A 83 17.22 14.12 -13.06
N GLU A 84 17.91 15.26 -13.23
CA GLU A 84 19.18 15.55 -12.56
C GLU A 84 19.01 15.56 -11.04
N ARG A 85 17.88 16.08 -10.53
CA ARG A 85 17.61 16.07 -9.10
C ARG A 85 17.36 14.65 -8.58
N LEU A 86 16.68 13.80 -9.34
CA LEU A 86 16.48 12.39 -8.97
C LEU A 86 17.81 11.62 -8.98
N GLU A 87 18.69 11.88 -9.94
CA GLU A 87 20.04 11.30 -9.98
C GLU A 87 20.85 11.75 -8.78
N GLU A 88 20.82 13.01 -8.41
CA GLU A 88 21.46 13.52 -7.20
C GLU A 88 20.92 12.82 -5.93
N ILE A 89 19.60 12.72 -5.79
CA ILE A 89 18.94 12.01 -4.68
C ILE A 89 19.43 10.55 -4.59
N ALA A 90 19.65 9.89 -5.73
CA ALA A 90 20.14 8.52 -5.78
C ALA A 90 21.59 8.36 -5.25
N THR A 91 22.33 9.45 -5.04
CA THR A 91 23.67 9.44 -4.44
C THR A 91 23.64 9.56 -2.91
N TYR A 92 22.52 10.02 -2.32
CA TYR A 92 22.45 10.34 -0.90
C TYR A 92 22.53 9.09 -0.01
N LYS A 93 23.53 9.04 0.88
CA LYS A 93 23.71 7.94 1.84
C LYS A 93 22.68 7.96 2.97
N SER A 94 22.02 9.09 3.18
CA SER A 94 20.97 9.27 4.20
C SER A 94 19.71 8.46 3.91
N ILE A 95 19.43 8.15 2.63
CA ILE A 95 18.30 7.34 2.19
C ILE A 95 18.76 5.99 1.60
N ILE A 96 17.80 5.19 1.11
CA ILE A 96 18.11 3.97 0.34
C ILE A 96 18.29 4.36 -1.13
N ARG A 97 19.50 4.17 -1.65
CA ARG A 97 19.90 4.53 -3.01
C ARG A 97 19.40 3.48 -4.01
N HIS A 98 18.19 3.68 -4.50
CA HIS A 98 17.56 2.79 -5.49
C HIS A 98 16.88 3.62 -6.57
N PRO A 99 17.54 3.90 -7.70
CA PRO A 99 17.06 4.82 -8.73
C PRO A 99 15.63 4.55 -9.20
N THR A 100 15.29 3.27 -9.48
CA THR A 100 13.93 2.91 -9.91
C THR A 100 12.84 3.17 -8.88
N LYS A 101 13.14 3.06 -7.57
CA LYS A 101 12.17 3.38 -6.51
C LYS A 101 12.05 4.89 -6.30
N ILE A 102 13.15 5.61 -6.47
CA ILE A 102 13.19 7.07 -6.46
C ILE A 102 12.34 7.61 -7.61
N LEU A 103 12.53 7.12 -8.83
CA LEU A 103 11.73 7.47 -9.99
C LEU A 103 10.24 7.13 -9.78
N ALA A 104 9.95 5.94 -9.23
CA ALA A 104 8.58 5.54 -8.92
C ALA A 104 7.87 6.50 -7.96
N THR A 105 8.60 7.13 -7.03
CA THR A 105 8.04 8.14 -6.11
C THR A 105 7.55 9.37 -6.89
N ARG A 106 8.33 9.88 -7.86
CA ARG A 106 7.91 10.99 -8.75
C ARG A 106 6.72 10.59 -9.62
N THR A 107 6.75 9.40 -10.21
CA THR A 107 5.65 8.91 -11.05
C THR A 107 4.35 8.80 -10.25
N ASN A 108 4.42 8.31 -9.01
CA ASN A 108 3.24 8.23 -8.14
C ASN A 108 2.76 9.60 -7.66
N ALA A 109 3.63 10.59 -7.55
CA ALA A 109 3.22 11.97 -7.30
C ALA A 109 2.37 12.53 -8.47
N ALA A 110 2.78 12.28 -9.71
CA ALA A 110 2.00 12.65 -10.89
C ALA A 110 0.65 11.91 -10.95
N TYR A 111 0.64 10.62 -10.62
CA TYR A 111 -0.60 9.84 -10.51
C TYR A 111 -1.57 10.42 -9.46
N ILE A 112 -1.07 10.85 -8.30
CA ILE A 112 -1.89 11.51 -7.28
C ILE A 112 -2.51 12.80 -7.81
N ILE A 113 -1.74 13.65 -8.50
CA ILE A 113 -2.22 14.90 -9.08
C ILE A 113 -3.29 14.64 -10.14
N GLU A 114 -3.13 13.61 -10.98
CA GLU A 114 -4.15 13.23 -11.95
C GLU A 114 -5.49 12.91 -11.26
N LYS A 115 -5.46 12.12 -10.18
CA LYS A 115 -6.66 11.81 -9.41
C LYS A 115 -7.21 12.99 -8.62
N GLU A 116 -6.37 13.89 -8.15
CA GLU A 116 -6.78 15.16 -7.55
C GLU A 116 -7.62 15.98 -8.53
N HIS A 117 -7.21 16.08 -9.79
CA HIS A 117 -7.97 16.78 -10.83
C HIS A 117 -9.35 16.15 -11.08
N GLU A 118 -9.47 14.82 -11.02
CA GLU A 118 -10.73 14.11 -11.28
C GLU A 118 -11.69 14.12 -10.07
N TYR A 119 -11.15 14.00 -8.85
CA TYR A 119 -11.92 13.73 -7.62
C TYR A 119 -11.80 14.84 -6.57
N GLY A 120 -11.05 15.90 -6.84
CA GLY A 120 -10.77 16.99 -5.89
C GLY A 120 -9.65 16.68 -4.90
N SER A 121 -9.30 15.39 -4.67
CA SER A 121 -8.11 14.91 -3.96
C SER A 121 -7.90 13.41 -4.25
N TYR A 122 -6.68 12.92 -4.07
CA TYR A 122 -6.43 11.48 -4.10
C TYR A 122 -7.16 10.76 -2.95
N ALA A 123 -7.26 11.41 -1.81
CA ALA A 123 -8.01 10.93 -0.66
C ALA A 123 -9.49 10.65 -1.00
N ASN A 124 -10.15 11.58 -1.70
CA ASN A 124 -11.52 11.39 -2.19
C ASN A 124 -11.62 10.23 -3.17
N TYR A 125 -10.66 10.10 -4.10
CA TYR A 125 -10.61 8.98 -5.02
C TYR A 125 -10.57 7.65 -4.26
N ILE A 126 -9.68 7.48 -3.27
CA ILE A 126 -9.60 6.25 -2.46
C ILE A 126 -10.88 6.05 -1.62
N ALA A 127 -11.42 7.11 -1.04
CA ALA A 127 -12.63 7.06 -0.22
C ALA A 127 -13.88 6.66 -1.03
N SER A 128 -13.96 7.05 -2.31
CA SER A 128 -15.10 6.76 -3.19
C SER A 128 -15.24 5.28 -3.56
N TRP A 129 -14.17 4.49 -3.46
CA TRP A 129 -14.22 3.07 -3.78
C TRP A 129 -14.96 2.27 -2.70
N PRO A 130 -16.00 1.51 -3.04
CA PRO A 130 -16.66 0.61 -2.09
C PRO A 130 -15.75 -0.59 -1.74
N SER A 131 -15.91 -1.12 -0.52
CA SER A 131 -15.02 -2.20 -0.02
C SER A 131 -15.15 -3.51 -0.81
N ASP A 132 -16.33 -3.79 -1.37
CA ASP A 132 -16.57 -4.97 -2.21
C ASP A 132 -15.87 -4.90 -3.59
N ARG A 133 -15.42 -3.71 -4.01
CA ARG A 133 -14.67 -3.49 -5.25
C ARG A 133 -13.18 -3.20 -5.01
N VAL A 134 -12.65 -3.51 -3.85
CA VAL A 134 -11.26 -3.22 -3.48
C VAL A 134 -10.24 -3.89 -4.41
N VAL A 135 -10.56 -5.06 -4.98
CA VAL A 135 -9.68 -5.74 -5.94
C VAL A 135 -9.56 -4.97 -7.26
N GLU A 136 -10.63 -4.28 -7.67
CA GLU A 136 -10.58 -3.41 -8.86
C GLU A 136 -9.70 -2.18 -8.58
N LEU A 137 -9.80 -1.61 -7.36
CA LEU A 137 -8.90 -0.53 -6.93
C LEU A 137 -7.43 -0.96 -7.00
N TRP A 138 -7.08 -2.19 -6.55
CA TRP A 138 -5.70 -2.70 -6.69
C TRP A 138 -5.24 -2.75 -8.15
N ARG A 139 -6.13 -3.19 -9.06
CA ARG A 139 -5.84 -3.24 -10.49
C ARG A 139 -5.61 -1.83 -11.07
N GLN A 140 -6.40 -0.85 -10.65
CA GLN A 140 -6.20 0.53 -11.08
C GLN A 140 -4.87 1.08 -10.53
N MET A 141 -4.57 0.88 -9.25
CA MET A 141 -3.29 1.29 -8.66
C MET A 141 -2.09 0.63 -9.37
N LYS A 142 -2.19 -0.66 -9.73
CA LYS A 142 -1.15 -1.36 -10.50
C LYS A 142 -1.00 -0.76 -11.90
N LYS A 143 -2.11 -0.42 -12.57
CA LYS A 143 -2.14 0.07 -13.95
C LYS A 143 -1.63 1.51 -14.09
N GLU A 144 -2.04 2.38 -13.18
CA GLU A 144 -1.83 3.82 -13.27
C GLU A 144 -0.66 4.31 -12.41
N GLY A 145 -0.40 3.65 -11.30
CA GLY A 145 0.74 3.93 -10.44
C GLY A 145 1.99 3.13 -10.83
N SER A 146 3.11 3.54 -10.30
CA SER A 146 4.40 2.87 -10.49
C SER A 146 4.74 2.01 -9.29
N ARG A 147 5.04 0.71 -9.51
CA ARG A 147 5.41 -0.26 -8.46
C ARG A 147 4.36 -0.44 -7.36
N LEU A 148 3.08 -0.21 -7.68
CA LEU A 148 1.93 -0.44 -6.79
C LEU A 148 1.22 -1.77 -7.07
N GLY A 149 1.81 -2.64 -7.88
CA GLY A 149 1.30 -4.00 -8.15
C GLY A 149 1.57 -4.99 -7.01
N GLY A 150 1.13 -6.24 -7.20
CA GLY A 150 1.30 -7.32 -6.24
C GLY A 150 0.73 -6.97 -4.86
N MET A 151 1.56 -7.11 -3.82
CA MET A 151 1.16 -6.82 -2.44
C MET A 151 1.32 -5.34 -2.05
N THR A 152 2.01 -4.52 -2.87
CA THR A 152 2.34 -3.13 -2.49
C THR A 152 1.09 -2.26 -2.41
N GLY A 153 0.22 -2.26 -3.43
CA GLY A 153 -1.03 -1.50 -3.42
C GLY A 153 -1.96 -1.89 -2.26
N PRO A 154 -2.30 -3.18 -2.08
CA PRO A 154 -3.05 -3.65 -0.91
C PRO A 154 -2.45 -3.23 0.43
N LEU A 155 -1.11 -3.27 0.57
CA LEU A 155 -0.42 -2.87 1.80
C LEU A 155 -0.53 -1.36 2.05
N VAL A 156 -0.41 -0.52 1.01
CA VAL A 156 -0.65 0.93 1.10
C VAL A 156 -2.04 1.19 1.63
N LEU A 157 -3.07 0.59 1.01
CA LEU A 157 -4.46 0.76 1.42
C LEU A 157 -4.69 0.31 2.86
N ARG A 158 -4.08 -0.81 3.27
CA ARG A 158 -4.16 -1.31 4.65
C ARG A 158 -3.57 -0.35 5.66
N ILE A 159 -2.40 0.22 5.38
CA ILE A 159 -1.71 1.17 6.27
C ILE A 159 -2.50 2.48 6.39
N ILE A 160 -3.08 2.95 5.31
CA ILE A 160 -3.94 4.16 5.30
C ILE A 160 -5.27 3.93 6.06
N GLY A 161 -5.68 2.67 6.24
CA GLY A 161 -6.92 2.32 6.93
C GLY A 161 -8.10 2.03 5.99
N LYS A 162 -7.88 1.91 4.67
CA LYS A 162 -8.92 1.43 3.74
C LYS A 162 -9.25 -0.01 4.07
N ASP A 163 -10.54 -0.34 4.06
CA ASP A 163 -11.00 -1.72 4.20
C ASP A 163 -10.49 -2.55 3.02
N THR A 164 -9.56 -3.44 3.33
CA THR A 164 -8.87 -4.29 2.36
C THR A 164 -8.29 -5.51 3.05
N PHE A 165 -7.99 -6.55 2.28
CA PHE A 165 -7.29 -7.74 2.77
C PHE A 165 -5.87 -7.81 2.16
N LEU A 166 -5.03 -8.66 2.75
CA LEU A 166 -3.71 -8.97 2.23
C LEU A 166 -3.66 -10.46 1.92
N ALA A 167 -3.46 -10.82 0.66
CA ALA A 167 -3.31 -12.21 0.23
C ALA A 167 -1.88 -12.71 0.53
N THR A 168 -1.50 -12.71 1.82
CA THR A 168 -0.20 -13.24 2.25
C THR A 168 -0.11 -14.74 2.00
N ASN A 169 1.10 -15.30 1.96
CA ASN A 169 1.30 -16.74 1.80
C ASN A 169 0.52 -17.55 2.84
N ASP A 170 0.48 -17.09 4.10
CA ASP A 170 -0.25 -17.78 5.16
C ASP A 170 -1.77 -17.79 4.89
N VAL A 171 -2.32 -16.66 4.43
CA VAL A 171 -3.73 -16.55 4.04
C VAL A 171 -4.02 -17.48 2.85
N LEU A 172 -3.17 -17.49 1.83
CA LEU A 172 -3.34 -18.36 0.65
C LEU A 172 -3.25 -19.85 1.02
N VAL A 173 -2.31 -20.23 1.89
CA VAL A 173 -2.19 -21.60 2.41
C VAL A 173 -3.45 -22.01 3.19
N ALA A 174 -3.96 -21.12 4.04
CA ALA A 174 -5.20 -21.37 4.78
C ALA A 174 -6.39 -21.54 3.82
N LEU A 175 -6.59 -20.62 2.88
CA LEU A 175 -7.69 -20.71 1.91
C LEU A 175 -7.61 -21.99 1.05
N LYS A 176 -6.38 -22.43 0.68
CA LYS A 176 -6.18 -23.69 -0.02
C LYS A 176 -6.53 -24.90 0.86
N LYS A 177 -6.08 -24.89 2.14
CA LYS A 177 -6.39 -25.96 3.10
C LYS A 177 -7.90 -26.18 3.25
N TYR A 178 -8.67 -25.09 3.25
CA TYR A 178 -10.13 -25.13 3.37
C TYR A 178 -10.88 -25.22 2.04
N GLY A 179 -10.16 -25.38 0.90
CA GLY A 179 -10.77 -25.62 -0.41
C GLY A 179 -11.40 -24.39 -1.08
N TYR A 180 -11.11 -23.16 -0.62
CA TYR A 180 -11.60 -21.94 -1.23
C TYR A 180 -10.86 -21.58 -2.52
N ILE A 181 -9.60 -21.98 -2.65
CA ILE A 181 -8.78 -21.77 -3.83
C ILE A 181 -8.05 -23.05 -4.22
N ASN A 182 -7.89 -23.30 -5.51
CA ASN A 182 -7.23 -24.50 -6.03
C ASN A 182 -5.75 -24.26 -6.40
N CYS A 183 -5.34 -23.01 -6.59
CA CYS A 183 -4.00 -22.65 -7.07
C CYS A 183 -3.41 -21.46 -6.31
N LEU A 184 -2.08 -21.45 -6.14
CA LEU A 184 -1.31 -20.37 -5.53
C LEU A 184 -0.77 -19.36 -6.56
N LEU A 185 -1.34 -19.33 -7.78
CA LEU A 185 -0.83 -18.53 -8.92
C LEU A 185 -0.72 -17.00 -8.68
N TYR A 186 -1.05 -16.52 -7.51
CA TYR A 186 -0.98 -15.07 -7.20
C TYR A 186 0.40 -14.59 -6.69
N THR A 187 1.36 -15.50 -6.54
CA THR A 187 2.68 -15.16 -5.95
C THR A 187 3.80 -14.99 -6.96
N SER A 188 3.60 -15.35 -8.25
CA SER A 188 4.68 -15.28 -9.25
C SER A 188 4.92 -13.89 -9.84
N ASP A 189 3.91 -13.01 -9.84
CA ASP A 189 4.05 -11.65 -10.41
C ASP A 189 4.79 -10.65 -9.50
N ALA A 190 5.12 -11.03 -8.28
CA ALA A 190 5.81 -10.14 -7.33
C ALA A 190 7.35 -10.32 -7.32
N ALA A 191 7.86 -11.32 -8.04
CA ALA A 191 9.29 -11.67 -8.06
C ALA A 191 10.02 -11.19 -9.33
N ASP A 192 9.30 -10.77 -10.37
CA ASP A 192 9.87 -10.45 -11.69
C ASP A 192 9.85 -8.94 -12.05
N GLU A 193 9.76 -8.04 -11.04
CA GLU A 193 9.96 -6.60 -11.28
C GLU A 193 11.03 -5.97 -10.36
#